data_ef83230742fd0cfd8fb74886c8420a73
#
_entry.id   ef83230742fd0cfd8fb74886c8420a73
#
_cell.length_a   1.000
_cell.length_b   1.000
_cell.length_c   1.000
_cell.angle_alpha   90.00
_cell.angle_beta   90.00
_cell.angle_gamma   90.00
#
_symmetry.space_group_name_H-M   'P 1'
#
loop_
_entity.id
_entity.type
_entity.pdbx_description
1 polymer ?
#
loop_
_entity_poly.entity_id
_entity_poly.type
_entity_poly.pdbx_seq_one_letter_code
_entity_poly.pdbx_strand_id
1 'polypeptide(L)'
;MNIITKLENVLMLDKLTRNQKIYLFTMPLVILLLGLISHDTPINILIGVSGMWYVAFYAVAANKYSFIFALVYVSLYTFVCLQNRIMLDALQNLVLIPIYIASYIHWGKSSVKPENLDKKHTFMLLVSAIAVLVALYFVSFILHGNYSFLDSLNTTCTLYAMLLGYYGMSLNWAFWSINNVASAIVFFLALFTPTGSITVFAMKMIFVINGFIGWYNFTKLGKAKNNEEN
;
A
#
# COMPACT_ATOMS: atom_id res chain seq x y z
N MET A 1 -9.75 30.10 -14.91
CA MET A 1 -9.22 29.24 -13.84
C MET A 1 -8.09 28.41 -14.44
N ASN A 2 -6.86 28.54 -13.93
CA ASN A 2 -5.67 27.90 -14.47
C ASN A 2 -5.79 26.37 -14.33
N ILE A 3 -5.27 25.59 -15.28
CA ILE A 3 -5.28 24.12 -15.27
C ILE A 3 -4.70 23.57 -13.94
N ILE A 4 -3.65 24.22 -13.43
CA ILE A 4 -3.02 23.87 -12.15
C ILE A 4 -4.01 23.99 -10.99
N THR A 5 -4.75 25.11 -10.89
CA THR A 5 -5.76 25.31 -9.83
C THR A 5 -6.90 24.29 -9.92
N LYS A 6 -7.27 23.90 -11.15
CA LYS A 6 -8.28 22.86 -11.37
C LYS A 6 -7.79 21.48 -10.92
N LEU A 7 -6.54 21.15 -11.19
CA LEU A 7 -5.90 19.91 -10.73
C LEU A 7 -5.73 19.88 -9.20
N GLU A 8 -5.31 20.97 -8.59
CA GLU A 8 -5.20 21.09 -7.12
C GLU A 8 -6.53 20.84 -6.42
N ASN A 9 -7.61 21.44 -6.94
CA ASN A 9 -8.95 21.23 -6.39
C ASN A 9 -9.46 19.81 -6.60
N VAL A 10 -9.23 19.23 -7.79
CA VAL A 10 -9.63 17.84 -8.08
C VAL A 10 -8.90 16.87 -7.19
N LEU A 11 -7.60 17.03 -6.97
CA LEU A 11 -6.78 16.17 -6.12
C LEU A 11 -6.88 16.51 -4.63
N MET A 12 -7.71 17.49 -4.25
CA MET A 12 -7.88 17.97 -2.86
C MET A 12 -6.55 18.39 -2.21
N LEU A 13 -5.61 18.92 -2.99
CA LEU A 13 -4.29 19.35 -2.51
C LEU A 13 -4.37 20.63 -1.66
N ASP A 14 -5.42 21.41 -1.80
CA ASP A 14 -5.72 22.61 -1.00
C ASP A 14 -5.82 22.29 0.51
N LYS A 15 -6.28 21.08 0.86
CA LYS A 15 -6.41 20.62 2.25
C LYS A 15 -5.11 20.13 2.87
N LEU A 16 -4.03 20.00 2.10
CA LEU A 16 -2.76 19.49 2.57
C LEU A 16 -1.88 20.62 3.12
N THR A 17 -1.16 20.32 4.20
CA THR A 17 -0.11 21.19 4.73
C THR A 17 1.05 21.28 3.72
N ARG A 18 1.88 22.33 3.85
CA ARG A 18 3.08 22.50 3.00
C ARG A 18 3.99 21.27 3.04
N ASN A 19 4.23 20.71 4.23
CA ASN A 19 5.10 19.54 4.39
C ASN A 19 4.51 18.29 3.71
N GLN A 20 3.20 18.11 3.79
CA GLN A 20 2.51 17.03 3.11
C GLN A 20 2.61 17.14 1.58
N LYS A 21 2.46 18.36 1.04
CA LYS A 21 2.65 18.61 -0.40
C LYS A 21 4.09 18.32 -0.83
N ILE A 22 5.09 18.81 -0.08
CA ILE A 22 6.50 18.52 -0.36
C ILE A 22 6.71 17.00 -0.40
N TYR A 23 6.27 16.28 0.62
CA TYR A 23 6.41 14.83 0.70
C TYR A 23 5.78 14.12 -0.51
N LEU A 24 4.55 14.50 -0.87
CA LEU A 24 3.78 13.90 -1.96
C LEU A 24 4.50 13.99 -3.32
N PHE A 25 5.22 15.07 -3.57
CA PHE A 25 5.93 15.27 -4.84
C PHE A 25 7.41 14.84 -4.77
N THR A 26 8.06 15.00 -3.63
CA THR A 26 9.48 14.67 -3.49
C THR A 26 9.72 13.16 -3.53
N MET A 27 8.88 12.35 -2.87
CA MET A 27 9.14 10.91 -2.80
C MET A 27 9.03 10.20 -4.16
N PRO A 28 7.99 10.43 -4.99
CA PRO A 28 7.97 9.87 -6.35
C PRO A 28 9.13 10.36 -7.22
N LEU A 29 9.56 11.63 -7.05
CA LEU A 29 10.71 12.17 -7.77
C LEU A 29 12.02 11.47 -7.37
N VAL A 30 12.23 11.20 -6.08
CA VAL A 30 13.39 10.44 -5.58
C VAL A 30 13.43 9.05 -6.21
N ILE A 31 12.29 8.35 -6.26
CA ILE A 31 12.20 7.03 -6.88
C ILE A 31 12.47 7.11 -8.38
N LEU A 32 11.92 8.11 -9.07
CA LEU A 32 12.19 8.33 -10.49
C LEU A 32 13.69 8.54 -10.76
N LEU A 33 14.33 9.43 -10.01
CA LEU A 33 15.76 9.72 -10.15
C LEU A 33 16.61 8.49 -9.84
N LEU A 34 16.27 7.76 -8.77
CA LEU A 34 16.97 6.53 -8.41
C LEU A 34 16.87 5.49 -9.54
N GLY A 35 15.68 5.29 -10.10
CA GLY A 35 15.47 4.35 -11.20
C GLY A 35 16.24 4.73 -12.47
N LEU A 36 16.32 6.02 -12.78
CA LEU A 36 17.11 6.51 -13.91
C LEU A 36 18.62 6.32 -13.68
N ILE A 37 19.12 6.61 -12.48
CA ILE A 37 20.54 6.47 -12.11
C ILE A 37 20.95 4.99 -12.08
N SER A 38 20.08 4.12 -11.59
CA SER A 38 20.35 2.67 -11.54
C SER A 38 20.13 1.96 -12.88
N HIS A 39 19.75 2.71 -13.94
CA HIS A 39 19.41 2.14 -15.26
C HIS A 39 18.35 1.03 -15.19
N ASP A 40 17.41 1.17 -14.28
CA ASP A 40 16.33 0.19 -14.09
C ASP A 40 15.34 0.21 -15.27
N THR A 41 14.56 -0.85 -15.41
CA THR A 41 13.61 -0.94 -16.52
C THR A 41 12.51 0.12 -16.39
N PRO A 42 11.96 0.64 -17.52
CA PRO A 42 10.87 1.61 -17.47
C PRO A 42 9.64 1.11 -16.68
N ILE A 43 9.37 -0.21 -16.74
CA ILE A 43 8.29 -0.83 -15.95
C ILE A 43 8.56 -0.69 -14.46
N ASN A 44 9.76 -1.01 -13.98
CA ASN A 44 10.13 -0.91 -12.57
C ASN A 44 10.06 0.54 -12.08
N ILE A 45 10.49 1.51 -12.91
CA ILE A 45 10.39 2.93 -12.60
C ILE A 45 8.92 3.35 -12.48
N LEU A 46 8.06 2.95 -13.42
CA LEU A 46 6.63 3.27 -13.38
C LEU A 46 5.93 2.64 -12.16
N ILE A 47 6.27 1.40 -11.81
CA ILE A 47 5.80 0.75 -10.59
C ILE A 47 6.22 1.55 -9.36
N GLY A 48 7.50 1.93 -9.29
CA GLY A 48 8.02 2.73 -8.17
C GLY A 48 7.29 4.05 -8.01
N VAL A 49 7.15 4.84 -9.07
CA VAL A 49 6.50 6.16 -9.05
C VAL A 49 5.01 6.04 -8.74
N SER A 50 4.26 5.13 -9.39
CA SER A 50 2.83 4.95 -9.15
C SER A 50 2.54 4.40 -7.76
N GLY A 51 3.36 3.46 -7.27
CA GLY A 51 3.28 2.94 -5.91
C GLY A 51 3.54 4.02 -4.86
N MET A 52 4.51 4.91 -5.10
CA MET A 52 4.77 6.04 -4.20
C MET A 52 3.59 7.01 -4.14
N TRP A 53 2.99 7.39 -5.26
CA TRP A 53 1.81 8.23 -5.26
C TRP A 53 0.62 7.54 -4.57
N TYR A 54 0.41 6.24 -4.85
CA TYR A 54 -0.64 5.49 -4.16
C TYR A 54 -0.52 5.60 -2.65
N VAL A 55 0.63 5.21 -2.09
CA VAL A 55 0.81 5.15 -0.63
C VAL A 55 0.90 6.55 -0.01
N ALA A 56 1.52 7.51 -0.68
CA ALA A 56 1.61 8.88 -0.18
C ALA A 56 0.23 9.56 -0.10
N PHE A 57 -0.60 9.46 -1.14
CA PHE A 57 -1.97 9.97 -1.11
C PHE A 57 -2.83 9.28 -0.05
N TYR A 58 -2.66 7.97 0.13
CA TYR A 58 -3.40 7.22 1.12
C TYR A 58 -2.98 7.57 2.55
N ALA A 59 -1.67 7.57 2.84
CA ALA A 59 -1.13 7.79 4.18
C ALA A 59 -1.27 9.25 4.67
N VAL A 60 -1.08 10.21 3.76
CA VAL A 60 -1.01 11.64 4.11
C VAL A 60 -2.38 12.31 4.06
N ALA A 61 -3.18 11.97 3.07
CA ALA A 61 -4.40 12.70 2.75
C ALA A 61 -5.68 11.87 2.95
N ALA A 62 -5.59 10.56 3.19
CA ALA A 62 -6.73 9.64 3.15
C ALA A 62 -7.61 9.91 1.90
N ASN A 63 -6.96 10.09 0.75
CA ASN A 63 -7.57 10.61 -0.46
C ASN A 63 -7.97 9.46 -1.39
N LYS A 64 -9.22 9.47 -1.89
CA LYS A 64 -9.74 8.46 -2.81
C LYS A 64 -8.92 8.31 -4.11
N TYR A 65 -8.25 9.36 -4.58
CA TYR A 65 -7.42 9.31 -5.77
C TYR A 65 -6.19 8.41 -5.61
N SER A 66 -5.81 8.05 -4.38
CA SER A 66 -4.80 7.04 -4.11
C SER A 66 -5.13 5.71 -4.82
N PHE A 67 -6.40 5.34 -4.90
CA PHE A 67 -6.83 4.09 -5.54
C PHE A 67 -6.65 4.07 -7.05
N ILE A 68 -6.62 5.23 -7.74
CA ILE A 68 -6.28 5.32 -9.17
C ILE A 68 -4.80 4.96 -9.37
N PHE A 69 -3.92 5.53 -8.55
CA PHE A 69 -2.49 5.18 -8.59
C PHE A 69 -2.25 3.73 -8.17
N ALA A 70 -3.06 3.22 -7.21
CA ALA A 70 -3.03 1.82 -6.82
C ALA A 70 -3.35 0.88 -8.00
N LEU A 71 -4.37 1.20 -8.82
CA LEU A 71 -4.72 0.40 -9.99
C LEU A 71 -3.57 0.32 -11.00
N VAL A 72 -2.91 1.45 -11.28
CA VAL A 72 -1.72 1.46 -12.16
C VAL A 72 -0.61 0.61 -11.55
N TYR A 73 -0.32 0.84 -10.26
CA TYR A 73 0.71 0.12 -9.52
C TYR A 73 0.48 -1.39 -9.54
N VAL A 74 -0.69 -1.89 -9.11
CA VAL A 74 -0.92 -3.35 -9.01
C VAL A 74 -0.95 -4.03 -10.37
N SER A 75 -1.43 -3.36 -11.41
CA SER A 75 -1.44 -3.91 -12.77
C SER A 75 -0.03 -4.18 -13.29
N LEU A 76 0.89 -3.24 -13.09
CA LEU A 76 2.28 -3.38 -13.49
C LEU A 76 3.08 -4.30 -12.55
N TYR A 77 2.82 -4.18 -11.24
CA TYR A 77 3.52 -4.95 -10.21
C TYR A 77 3.23 -6.45 -10.30
N THR A 78 2.03 -6.85 -10.73
CA THR A 78 1.69 -8.26 -11.01
C THR A 78 2.72 -8.90 -11.94
N PHE A 79 3.14 -8.19 -12.98
CA PHE A 79 4.13 -8.69 -13.93
C PHE A 79 5.49 -8.95 -13.27
N VAL A 80 5.96 -8.03 -12.43
CA VAL A 80 7.22 -8.20 -11.70
C VAL A 80 7.14 -9.34 -10.67
N CYS A 81 6.00 -9.52 -10.02
CA CYS A 81 5.78 -10.65 -9.11
C CYS A 81 5.87 -11.99 -9.84
N LEU A 82 5.27 -12.10 -11.04
CA LEU A 82 5.38 -13.31 -11.88
C LEU A 82 6.82 -13.60 -12.29
N GLN A 83 7.58 -12.58 -12.71
CA GLN A 83 8.99 -12.74 -13.06
C GLN A 83 9.84 -13.24 -11.90
N ASN A 84 9.56 -12.80 -10.68
CA ASN A 84 10.28 -13.21 -9.46
C ASN A 84 9.69 -14.46 -8.79
N ARG A 85 8.68 -15.10 -9.39
CA ARG A 85 7.95 -16.25 -8.83
C ARG A 85 7.36 -15.97 -7.44
N ILE A 86 6.93 -14.74 -7.20
CA ILE A 86 6.16 -14.34 -6.02
C ILE A 86 4.68 -14.53 -6.36
N MET A 87 4.25 -15.80 -6.36
CA MET A 87 3.00 -16.21 -6.99
C MET A 87 1.76 -15.72 -6.24
N LEU A 88 1.79 -15.72 -4.91
CA LEU A 88 0.67 -15.25 -4.11
C LEU A 88 0.49 -13.74 -4.24
N ASP A 89 1.56 -12.96 -4.24
CA ASP A 89 1.51 -11.52 -4.51
C ASP A 89 0.92 -11.23 -5.90
N ALA A 90 1.30 -12.01 -6.93
CA ALA A 90 0.74 -11.85 -8.25
C ALA A 90 -0.78 -12.10 -8.27
N LEU A 91 -1.24 -13.20 -7.68
CA LEU A 91 -2.66 -13.54 -7.57
C LEU A 91 -3.42 -12.51 -6.75
N GLN A 92 -2.87 -12.11 -5.61
CA GLN A 92 -3.45 -11.08 -4.74
C GLN A 92 -3.66 -9.77 -5.49
N ASN A 93 -2.68 -9.30 -6.27
CA ASN A 93 -2.80 -8.06 -7.02
C ASN A 93 -3.99 -8.08 -8.00
N LEU A 94 -4.28 -9.23 -8.63
CA LEU A 94 -5.48 -9.38 -9.46
C LEU A 94 -6.77 -9.26 -8.63
N VAL A 95 -6.79 -9.82 -7.41
CA VAL A 95 -7.94 -9.69 -6.49
C VAL A 95 -8.09 -8.27 -5.97
N LEU A 96 -7.00 -7.51 -5.84
CA LEU A 96 -7.04 -6.13 -5.36
C LEU A 96 -7.65 -5.15 -6.37
N ILE A 97 -7.62 -5.43 -7.67
CA ILE A 97 -8.18 -4.54 -8.71
C ILE A 97 -9.65 -4.19 -8.41
N PRO A 98 -10.58 -5.16 -8.27
CA PRO A 98 -11.98 -4.83 -7.95
C PRO A 98 -12.13 -4.16 -6.57
N ILE A 99 -11.28 -4.50 -5.59
CA ILE A 99 -11.32 -3.86 -4.26
C ILE A 99 -10.92 -2.39 -4.35
N TYR A 100 -9.90 -2.02 -5.13
CA TYR A 100 -9.52 -0.63 -5.34
C TYR A 100 -10.61 0.17 -6.07
N ILE A 101 -11.27 -0.43 -7.06
CA ILE A 101 -12.41 0.20 -7.73
C ILE A 101 -13.56 0.45 -6.73
N ALA A 102 -13.92 -0.56 -5.94
CA ALA A 102 -14.95 -0.44 -4.92
C ALA A 102 -14.57 0.62 -3.86
N SER A 103 -13.31 0.65 -3.41
CA SER A 103 -12.82 1.62 -2.45
C SER A 103 -12.87 3.05 -3.00
N TYR A 104 -12.48 3.25 -4.26
CA TYR A 104 -12.59 4.56 -4.92
C TYR A 104 -14.03 5.08 -4.93
N ILE A 105 -15.00 4.20 -5.25
CA ILE A 105 -16.43 4.55 -5.28
C ILE A 105 -16.94 4.81 -3.86
N HIS A 106 -16.60 3.96 -2.90
CA HIS A 106 -17.04 4.07 -1.51
C HIS A 106 -16.53 5.37 -0.87
N TRP A 107 -15.26 5.64 -0.96
CA TRP A 107 -14.64 6.87 -0.42
C TRP A 107 -15.05 8.13 -1.19
N GLY A 108 -15.61 8.00 -2.37
CA GLY A 108 -16.19 9.11 -3.13
C GLY A 108 -17.60 9.51 -2.68
N LYS A 109 -18.35 8.58 -2.07
CA LYS A 109 -19.74 8.79 -1.63
C LYS A 109 -19.86 9.21 -0.16
N SER A 110 -18.93 8.79 0.67
CA SER A 110 -18.92 9.07 2.11
C SER A 110 -17.53 9.55 2.55
N SER A 111 -17.50 10.51 3.49
CA SER A 111 -16.27 10.81 4.21
C SER A 111 -15.99 9.65 5.15
N VAL A 112 -15.15 8.70 4.74
CA VAL A 112 -14.74 7.59 5.60
C VAL A 112 -13.93 8.17 6.75
N LYS A 113 -14.47 8.06 7.97
CA LYS A 113 -13.79 8.51 9.18
C LYS A 113 -13.07 7.33 9.81
N PRO A 114 -11.79 7.48 10.21
CA PRO A 114 -11.06 6.40 10.85
C PRO A 114 -11.75 5.93 12.14
N GLU A 115 -11.90 4.62 12.27
CA GLU A 115 -12.49 3.97 13.43
C GLU A 115 -11.55 2.94 14.04
N ASN A 116 -11.71 2.69 15.35
CA ASN A 116 -10.97 1.67 16.06
C ASN A 116 -11.86 0.46 16.32
N LEU A 117 -11.34 -0.74 16.08
CA LEU A 117 -11.99 -1.98 16.48
C LEU A 117 -11.91 -2.18 18.00
N ASP A 118 -12.94 -2.76 18.58
CA ASP A 118 -12.90 -3.22 19.94
C ASP A 118 -11.95 -4.43 20.15
N LYS A 119 -11.60 -4.72 21.38
CA LYS A 119 -10.64 -5.80 21.70
C LYS A 119 -11.07 -7.17 21.23
N LYS A 120 -12.38 -7.47 21.30
CA LYS A 120 -12.93 -8.79 20.92
C LYS A 120 -12.82 -9.00 19.41
N HIS A 121 -13.28 -8.01 18.61
CA HIS A 121 -13.19 -8.09 17.16
C HIS A 121 -11.74 -8.06 16.67
N THR A 122 -10.86 -7.27 17.33
CA THR A 122 -9.42 -7.30 17.05
C THR A 122 -8.82 -8.68 17.27
N PHE A 123 -9.14 -9.34 18.40
CA PHE A 123 -8.65 -10.68 18.68
C PHE A 123 -9.14 -11.72 17.64
N MET A 124 -10.45 -11.71 17.33
CA MET A 124 -11.01 -12.61 16.31
C MET A 124 -10.37 -12.41 14.94
N LEU A 125 -10.12 -11.17 14.56
CA LEU A 125 -9.45 -10.82 13.31
C LEU A 125 -8.01 -11.32 13.27
N LEU A 126 -7.26 -11.19 14.36
CA LEU A 126 -5.88 -11.72 14.45
C LEU A 126 -5.85 -13.25 14.36
N VAL A 127 -6.77 -13.94 15.03
CA VAL A 127 -6.88 -15.42 14.95
C VAL A 127 -7.20 -15.85 13.51
N SER A 128 -8.16 -15.18 12.85
CA SER A 128 -8.47 -15.44 11.44
C SER A 128 -7.30 -15.16 10.50
N ALA A 129 -6.52 -14.10 10.76
CA ALA A 129 -5.34 -13.77 9.98
C ALA A 129 -4.25 -14.85 10.09
N ILE A 130 -4.05 -15.41 11.29
CA ILE A 130 -3.11 -16.53 11.48
C ILE A 130 -3.60 -17.78 10.71
N ALA A 131 -4.89 -18.10 10.76
CA ALA A 131 -5.44 -19.22 10.01
C ALA A 131 -5.26 -19.06 8.49
N VAL A 132 -5.52 -17.86 7.96
CA VAL A 132 -5.30 -17.53 6.54
C VAL A 132 -3.81 -17.59 6.18
N LEU A 133 -2.91 -17.09 7.03
CA LEU A 133 -1.47 -17.18 6.83
C LEU A 133 -1.01 -18.64 6.66
N VAL A 134 -1.46 -19.51 7.56
CA VAL A 134 -1.12 -20.94 7.51
C VAL A 134 -1.64 -21.59 6.22
N ALA A 135 -2.90 -21.32 5.85
CA ALA A 135 -3.48 -21.84 4.61
C ALA A 135 -2.70 -21.35 3.36
N LEU A 136 -2.41 -20.07 3.28
CA LEU A 136 -1.66 -19.49 2.17
C LEU A 136 -0.20 -19.97 2.11
N TYR A 137 0.41 -20.27 3.26
CA TYR A 137 1.75 -20.86 3.29
C TYR A 137 1.78 -22.23 2.57
N PHE A 138 0.80 -23.09 2.82
CA PHE A 138 0.69 -24.37 2.09
C PHE A 138 0.40 -24.16 0.60
N VAL A 139 -0.44 -23.18 0.23
CA VAL A 139 -0.69 -22.88 -1.18
C VAL A 139 0.58 -22.40 -1.87
N SER A 140 1.33 -21.46 -1.26
CA SER A 140 2.59 -20.98 -1.83
C SER A 140 3.62 -22.10 -1.97
N PHE A 141 3.71 -22.98 -0.99
CA PHE A 141 4.59 -24.15 -1.02
C PHE A 141 4.24 -25.09 -2.18
N ILE A 142 2.97 -25.40 -2.38
CA ILE A 142 2.48 -26.25 -3.50
C ILE A 142 2.76 -25.59 -4.86
N LEU A 143 2.63 -24.27 -4.95
CA LEU A 143 2.91 -23.52 -6.19
C LEU A 143 4.41 -23.32 -6.45
N HIS A 144 5.29 -23.89 -5.64
CA HIS A 144 6.74 -23.71 -5.73
C HIS A 144 7.17 -22.23 -5.75
N GLY A 145 6.47 -21.40 -4.96
CA GLY A 145 6.79 -19.99 -4.78
C GLY A 145 8.15 -19.79 -4.12
N ASN A 146 8.89 -18.79 -4.57
CA ASN A 146 10.06 -18.33 -3.84
C ASN A 146 9.61 -17.66 -2.52
N TYR A 147 10.36 -17.86 -1.44
CA TYR A 147 10.08 -17.21 -0.14
C TYR A 147 8.68 -17.48 0.42
N SER A 148 8.15 -18.71 0.32
CA SER A 148 6.75 -19.08 0.62
C SER A 148 6.19 -18.50 1.90
N PHE A 149 6.97 -18.44 3.00
CA PHE A 149 6.52 -17.84 4.25
C PHE A 149 6.32 -16.30 4.12
N LEU A 150 7.31 -15.59 3.56
CA LEU A 150 7.24 -14.13 3.39
C LEU A 150 6.16 -13.74 2.39
N ASP A 151 6.00 -14.49 1.29
CA ASP A 151 4.95 -14.30 0.29
C ASP A 151 3.55 -14.48 0.92
N SER A 152 3.36 -15.52 1.73
CA SER A 152 2.11 -15.76 2.45
C SER A 152 1.80 -14.70 3.51
N LEU A 153 2.82 -14.27 4.25
CA LEU A 153 2.69 -13.20 5.24
C LEU A 153 2.30 -11.88 4.56
N ASN A 154 2.97 -11.57 3.46
CA ASN A 154 2.71 -10.39 2.65
C ASN A 154 1.26 -10.38 2.13
N THR A 155 0.84 -11.48 1.50
CA THR A 155 -0.52 -11.64 0.98
C THR A 155 -1.57 -11.54 2.08
N THR A 156 -1.38 -12.25 3.20
CA THR A 156 -2.32 -12.18 4.33
C THR A 156 -2.45 -10.75 4.84
N CYS A 157 -1.33 -10.09 5.12
CA CYS A 157 -1.35 -8.73 5.64
C CYS A 157 -1.98 -7.74 4.66
N THR A 158 -1.73 -7.87 3.36
CA THR A 158 -2.34 -7.01 2.35
C THR A 158 -3.85 -7.19 2.29
N LEU A 159 -4.36 -8.43 2.28
CA LEU A 159 -5.80 -8.69 2.23
C LEU A 159 -6.52 -8.09 3.44
N TYR A 160 -5.98 -8.29 4.65
CA TYR A 160 -6.56 -7.71 5.87
C TYR A 160 -6.42 -6.18 5.90
N ALA A 161 -5.28 -5.63 5.50
CA ALA A 161 -5.07 -4.20 5.42
C ALA A 161 -6.06 -3.54 4.46
N MET A 162 -6.30 -4.14 3.29
CA MET A 162 -7.25 -3.61 2.30
C MET A 162 -8.69 -3.72 2.77
N LEU A 163 -9.08 -4.85 3.37
CA LEU A 163 -10.41 -5.02 3.92
C LEU A 163 -10.70 -3.99 5.02
N LEU A 164 -9.78 -3.84 5.96
CA LEU A 164 -9.88 -2.83 7.03
C LEU A 164 -9.83 -1.41 6.49
N GLY A 165 -9.00 -1.17 5.47
CA GLY A 165 -8.88 0.13 4.80
C GLY A 165 -10.15 0.52 4.05
N TYR A 166 -10.87 -0.43 3.45
CA TYR A 166 -12.17 -0.18 2.83
C TYR A 166 -13.17 0.42 3.83
N TYR A 167 -13.18 -0.09 5.06
CA TYR A 167 -14.03 0.42 6.15
C TYR A 167 -13.41 1.60 6.93
N GLY A 168 -12.19 2.04 6.61
CA GLY A 168 -11.51 3.13 7.31
C GLY A 168 -10.97 2.76 8.70
N MET A 169 -10.81 1.46 9.00
CA MET A 169 -10.32 1.00 10.31
C MET A 169 -8.83 1.30 10.48
N SER A 170 -8.44 1.92 11.62
CA SER A 170 -7.05 2.32 11.89
C SER A 170 -6.08 1.13 11.97
N LEU A 171 -6.57 -0.05 12.36
CA LEU A 171 -5.79 -1.29 12.45
C LEU A 171 -5.22 -1.74 11.09
N ASN A 172 -5.74 -1.23 9.95
CA ASN A 172 -5.18 -1.52 8.63
C ASN A 172 -3.69 -1.19 8.56
N TRP A 173 -3.24 -0.14 9.27
CA TRP A 173 -1.85 0.30 9.25
C TRP A 173 -0.90 -0.64 9.98
N ALA A 174 -1.37 -1.42 10.95
CA ALA A 174 -0.57 -2.49 11.56
C ALA A 174 -0.26 -3.57 10.52
N PHE A 175 -1.28 -4.01 9.78
CA PHE A 175 -1.10 -4.98 8.69
C PHE A 175 -0.24 -4.43 7.56
N TRP A 176 -0.42 -3.16 7.15
CA TRP A 176 0.45 -2.51 6.18
C TRP A 176 1.90 -2.44 6.64
N SER A 177 2.16 -2.18 7.93
CA SER A 177 3.52 -2.11 8.45
C SER A 177 4.21 -3.47 8.38
N ILE A 178 3.53 -4.56 8.78
CA ILE A 178 4.06 -5.93 8.67
C ILE A 178 4.30 -6.30 7.20
N ASN A 179 3.32 -6.03 6.33
CA ASN A 179 3.43 -6.26 4.89
C ASN A 179 4.64 -5.55 4.29
N ASN A 180 4.81 -4.27 4.59
CA ASN A 180 5.89 -3.47 4.01
C ASN A 180 7.27 -3.97 4.44
N VAL A 181 7.42 -4.41 5.69
CA VAL A 181 8.67 -5.03 6.18
C VAL A 181 8.91 -6.35 5.46
N ALA A 182 7.91 -7.24 5.38
CA ALA A 182 8.03 -8.52 4.69
C ALA A 182 8.38 -8.33 3.21
N SER A 183 7.67 -7.41 2.51
CA SER A 183 7.99 -7.04 1.12
C SER A 183 9.41 -6.50 0.95
N ALA A 184 9.86 -5.62 1.85
CA ALA A 184 11.20 -5.05 1.78
C ALA A 184 12.27 -6.16 1.91
N ILE A 185 12.07 -7.15 2.77
CA ILE A 185 12.96 -8.32 2.90
C ILE A 185 12.96 -9.14 1.60
N VAL A 186 11.79 -9.44 1.02
CA VAL A 186 11.68 -10.19 -0.25
C VAL A 186 12.44 -9.48 -1.35
N PHE A 187 12.23 -8.18 -1.55
CA PHE A 187 12.89 -7.43 -2.61
C PHE A 187 14.37 -7.15 -2.33
N PHE A 188 14.78 -7.09 -1.07
CA PHE A 188 16.21 -7.12 -0.72
C PHE A 188 16.87 -8.42 -1.18
N LEU A 189 16.26 -9.57 -0.89
CA LEU A 189 16.77 -10.87 -1.34
C LEU A 189 16.74 -10.99 -2.86
N ALA A 190 15.70 -10.44 -3.51
CA ALA A 190 15.59 -10.42 -4.97
C ALA A 190 16.68 -9.59 -5.66
N LEU A 191 17.33 -8.61 -4.99
CA LEU A 191 18.46 -7.86 -5.57
C LEU A 191 19.63 -8.76 -5.99
N PHE A 192 19.76 -9.94 -5.40
CA PHE A 192 20.80 -10.92 -5.72
C PHE A 192 20.39 -11.87 -6.87
N THR A 193 19.25 -11.62 -7.52
CA THR A 193 18.76 -12.36 -8.67
C THR A 193 18.84 -11.50 -9.94
N PRO A 194 18.83 -12.11 -11.15
CA PRO A 194 18.86 -11.35 -12.41
C PRO A 194 17.63 -10.43 -12.62
N THR A 195 16.54 -10.65 -11.90
CA THR A 195 15.30 -9.86 -11.97
C THR A 195 15.20 -8.81 -10.87
N GLY A 196 16.24 -8.65 -10.05
CA GLY A 196 16.29 -7.70 -8.96
C GLY A 196 16.23 -6.25 -9.44
N SER A 197 15.48 -5.42 -8.71
CA SER A 197 15.28 -4.00 -9.00
C SER A 197 15.56 -3.15 -7.77
N ILE A 198 16.55 -2.26 -7.88
CA ILE A 198 16.87 -1.29 -6.84
C ILE A 198 15.70 -0.32 -6.63
N THR A 199 15.01 0.07 -7.71
CA THR A 199 13.85 0.97 -7.68
C THR A 199 12.71 0.38 -6.87
N VAL A 200 12.37 -0.90 -7.12
CA VAL A 200 11.29 -1.59 -6.39
C VAL A 200 11.69 -1.80 -4.93
N PHE A 201 12.92 -2.19 -4.64
CA PHE A 201 13.42 -2.32 -3.26
C PHE A 201 13.34 -0.99 -2.51
N ALA A 202 13.86 0.11 -3.10
CA ALA A 202 13.82 1.44 -2.49
C ALA A 202 12.39 1.91 -2.23
N MET A 203 11.47 1.67 -3.18
CA MET A 203 10.04 1.94 -2.99
C MET A 203 9.49 1.19 -1.76
N LYS A 204 9.81 -0.11 -1.61
CA LYS A 204 9.36 -0.90 -0.46
C LYS A 204 9.94 -0.39 0.87
N MET A 205 11.18 0.06 0.89
CA MET A 205 11.78 0.72 2.06
C MET A 205 11.02 2.01 2.45
N ILE A 206 10.65 2.83 1.48
CA ILE A 206 9.84 4.02 1.75
C ILE A 206 8.43 3.64 2.21
N PHE A 207 7.86 2.54 1.73
CA PHE A 207 6.56 2.03 2.21
C PHE A 207 6.58 1.67 3.70
N VAL A 208 7.70 1.17 4.23
CA VAL A 208 7.87 0.97 5.68
C VAL A 208 7.70 2.30 6.43
N ILE A 209 8.35 3.36 5.96
CA ILE A 209 8.22 4.72 6.55
C ILE A 209 6.77 5.21 6.45
N ASN A 210 6.13 5.03 5.30
CA ASN A 210 4.72 5.39 5.08
C ASN A 210 3.77 4.65 6.02
N GLY A 211 4.05 3.41 6.38
CA GLY A 211 3.29 2.66 7.37
C GLY A 211 3.19 3.39 8.71
N PHE A 212 4.32 3.91 9.21
CA PHE A 212 4.34 4.70 10.45
C PHE A 212 3.64 6.05 10.31
N ILE A 213 3.83 6.76 9.19
CA ILE A 213 3.15 8.04 8.90
C ILE A 213 1.64 7.83 8.86
N GLY A 214 1.17 6.82 8.15
CA GLY A 214 -0.24 6.49 8.04
C GLY A 214 -0.86 6.12 9.38
N TRP A 215 -0.19 5.27 10.17
CA TRP A 215 -0.64 4.93 11.52
C TRP A 215 -0.81 6.18 12.39
N TYR A 216 0.21 7.04 12.43
CA TYR A 216 0.14 8.28 13.21
C TYR A 216 -1.04 9.17 12.78
N ASN A 217 -1.19 9.40 11.47
CA ASN A 217 -2.25 10.26 10.92
C ASN A 217 -3.65 9.70 11.20
N PHE A 218 -3.87 8.41 10.96
CA PHE A 218 -5.17 7.77 11.19
C PHE A 218 -5.53 7.73 12.69
N THR A 219 -4.56 7.45 13.56
CA THR A 219 -4.79 7.48 15.03
C THR A 219 -5.15 8.88 15.51
N LYS A 220 -4.52 9.91 14.96
CA LYS A 220 -4.84 11.32 15.30
C LYS A 220 -6.24 11.70 14.85
N LEU A 221 -6.63 11.32 13.62
CA LEU A 221 -7.97 11.58 13.08
C LEU A 221 -9.06 10.85 13.88
N GLY A 222 -8.83 9.59 14.27
CA GLY A 222 -9.75 8.82 15.08
C GLY A 222 -9.96 9.41 16.50
N LYS A 223 -8.90 9.96 17.11
CA LYS A 223 -9.01 10.64 18.41
C LYS A 223 -9.77 11.96 18.33
N ALA A 224 -9.60 12.73 17.25
CA ALA A 224 -10.34 13.98 17.05
C ALA A 224 -11.85 13.72 16.96
N LYS A 225 -12.27 12.63 16.28
CA LYS A 225 -13.68 12.22 16.20
C LYS A 225 -14.28 11.93 17.58
N ASN A 226 -13.60 11.14 18.41
CA ASN A 226 -14.12 10.77 19.74
C ASN A 226 -14.29 11.97 20.67
N ASN A 227 -13.51 13.05 20.46
CA ASN A 227 -13.64 14.29 21.22
C ASN A 227 -14.78 15.20 20.74
N GLU A 228 -15.27 15.02 19.51
CA GLU A 228 -16.43 15.76 18.98
C GLU A 228 -17.77 15.08 19.34
N GLU A 229 -17.76 13.78 19.66
CA GLU A 229 -18.96 13.00 20.01
C GLU A 229 -19.22 12.95 21.54
N ASN A 230 -18.29 13.43 22.39
CA ASN A 230 -18.41 13.59 23.82
C ASN A 230 -18.56 15.06 24.21
#